data_48b4395bf25f33308336322cfc64aaba
#
_entry.id   48b4395bf25f33308336322cfc64aaba
#
_cell.length_a   1.000
_cell.length_b   1.000
_cell.length_c   1.000
_cell.angle_alpha   90.00
_cell.angle_beta   90.00
_cell.angle_gamma   90.00
#
_symmetry.space_group_name_H-M   'P 1'
#
loop_
_entity.id
_entity.type
_entity.pdbx_description
1 polymer ?
#
loop_
_entity_poly.entity_id
_entity_poly.type
_entity_poly.pdbx_seq_one_letter_code
_entity_poly.pdbx_strand_id
1 'polypeptide(L)'
;MKKFGPPIIQLGLTVVVTWFIFDRVGVDLALLRTLDPGEWRPRPVLFVSSCALLVLGYLWSATLWGRLVRDLGGPRLPAWTTVRVFMVANLGRYVPGKIWQIAGLAYLAKREGVQASVATGAAILGQGIALLAAVLVGIGALFGANELWRQIGWGG
;
A
#
# COMPACT_ATOMS: atom_id res chain seq x y z
N MET A 1 17.97 3.17 25.19
CA MET A 1 18.26 4.02 24.02
C MET A 1 18.83 3.12 22.92
N LYS A 2 18.01 2.61 21.99
CA LYS A 2 18.50 1.82 20.84
C LYS A 2 19.00 2.80 19.78
N LYS A 3 20.29 2.77 19.52
CA LYS A 3 20.94 3.54 18.44
C LYS A 3 20.31 3.09 17.13
N PHE A 4 19.59 3.98 16.49
CA PHE A 4 19.24 3.84 15.08
C PHE A 4 20.56 3.67 14.31
N GLY A 5 20.71 2.56 13.59
CA GLY A 5 21.87 2.37 12.72
C GLY A 5 21.99 3.57 11.79
N PRO A 6 23.24 4.00 11.45
CA PRO A 6 23.44 5.23 10.70
C PRO A 6 22.65 5.16 9.38
N PRO A 7 22.05 6.26 8.93
CA PRO A 7 21.25 6.30 7.70
C PRO A 7 22.00 5.79 6.46
N ILE A 8 23.33 5.77 6.56
CA ILE A 8 24.25 5.21 5.56
C ILE A 8 24.03 3.71 5.34
N ILE A 9 23.77 2.93 6.41
CA ILE A 9 23.52 1.48 6.30
C ILE A 9 22.18 1.24 5.58
N GLN A 10 21.14 2.02 5.88
CA GLN A 10 19.85 1.92 5.22
C GLN A 10 19.95 2.31 3.74
N LEU A 11 20.68 3.39 3.44
CA LEU A 11 20.94 3.83 2.07
C LEU A 11 21.72 2.76 1.29
N GLY A 12 22.78 2.22 1.90
CA GLY A 12 23.59 1.14 1.33
C GLY A 12 22.75 -0.11 1.04
N LEU A 13 21.91 -0.53 1.99
CA LEU A 13 21.01 -1.67 1.80
C LEU A 13 20.01 -1.42 0.66
N THR A 14 19.45 -0.22 0.59
CA THR A 14 18.52 0.15 -0.48
C THR A 14 19.19 0.09 -1.84
N VAL A 15 20.40 0.64 -1.97
CA VAL A 15 21.19 0.60 -3.21
C VAL A 15 21.50 -0.84 -3.61
N VAL A 16 21.98 -1.67 -2.67
CA VAL A 16 22.30 -3.08 -2.92
C VAL A 16 21.09 -3.87 -3.34
N VAL A 17 19.94 -3.70 -2.65
CA VAL A 17 18.69 -4.40 -2.99
C VAL A 17 18.17 -3.93 -4.35
N THR A 18 18.22 -2.64 -4.62
CA THR A 18 17.80 -2.08 -5.92
C THR A 18 18.70 -2.62 -7.03
N TRP A 19 20.02 -2.61 -6.85
CA TRP A 19 20.96 -3.17 -7.81
C TRP A 19 20.71 -4.67 -8.04
N PHE A 20 20.53 -5.44 -6.97
CA PHE A 20 20.22 -6.87 -7.04
C PHE A 20 18.91 -7.15 -7.79
N ILE A 21 17.87 -6.33 -7.58
CA ILE A 21 16.61 -6.45 -8.31
C ILE A 21 16.83 -6.17 -9.80
N PHE A 22 17.56 -5.10 -10.15
CA PHE A 22 17.86 -4.78 -11.53
C PHE A 22 18.67 -5.89 -12.22
N ASP A 23 19.64 -6.47 -11.54
CA ASP A 23 20.48 -7.57 -12.03
C ASP A 23 19.64 -8.85 -12.26
N ARG A 24 18.74 -9.17 -11.30
CA ARG A 24 17.91 -10.38 -11.37
C ARG A 24 16.71 -10.29 -12.28
N VAL A 25 16.09 -9.13 -12.39
CA VAL A 25 14.95 -8.92 -13.29
C VAL A 25 15.42 -8.84 -14.73
N GLY A 26 16.74 -8.76 -14.97
CA GLY A 26 17.27 -8.69 -16.32
C GLY A 26 16.67 -7.52 -17.11
N VAL A 27 16.48 -6.36 -16.43
CA VAL A 27 16.06 -5.15 -17.14
C VAL A 27 17.17 -4.81 -18.12
N ASP A 28 17.06 -5.38 -19.31
CA ASP A 28 17.93 -5.08 -20.41
C ASP A 28 17.66 -3.63 -20.83
N LEU A 29 18.55 -2.74 -20.37
CA LEU A 29 18.48 -1.32 -20.77
C LEU A 29 18.53 -1.16 -22.30
N ALA A 30 19.07 -2.17 -23.00
CA ALA A 30 19.01 -2.23 -24.46
C ALA A 30 17.56 -2.44 -24.93
N LEU A 31 16.78 -3.27 -24.23
CA LEU A 31 15.36 -3.48 -24.55
C LEU A 31 14.55 -2.18 -24.37
N LEU A 32 14.87 -1.38 -23.34
CA LEU A 32 14.21 -0.07 -23.15
C LEU A 32 14.52 0.92 -24.28
N ARG A 33 15.68 0.78 -24.92
CA ARG A 33 16.06 1.62 -26.09
C ARG A 33 15.43 1.16 -27.39
N THR A 34 14.96 -0.09 -27.47
CA THR A 34 14.26 -0.63 -28.64
C THR A 34 12.75 -0.40 -28.58
N LEU A 35 12.22 0.04 -27.42
CA LEU A 35 10.83 0.42 -27.31
C LEU A 35 10.61 1.72 -28.12
N ASP A 36 9.87 1.60 -29.20
CA ASP A 36 9.49 2.77 -29.99
C ASP A 36 8.53 3.66 -29.16
N PRO A 37 8.89 4.90 -28.85
CA PRO A 37 7.99 5.81 -28.14
C PRO A 37 6.66 6.02 -28.85
N GLY A 38 6.60 5.74 -30.17
CA GLY A 38 5.38 5.83 -31.00
C GLY A 38 4.36 4.71 -30.72
N GLU A 39 4.81 3.55 -30.21
CA GLU A 39 3.91 2.45 -29.82
C GLU A 39 3.26 2.69 -28.44
N TRP A 40 3.86 3.53 -27.62
CA TRP A 40 3.32 3.93 -26.31
C TRP A 40 2.16 4.91 -26.49
N ARG A 41 1.00 4.39 -26.87
CA ARG A 41 -0.24 5.17 -26.84
C ARG A 41 -0.88 5.03 -25.46
N PRO A 42 -0.68 5.96 -24.53
CA PRO A 42 -1.35 5.91 -23.24
C PRO A 42 -2.86 5.95 -23.49
N ARG A 43 -3.58 5.00 -22.95
CA ARG A 43 -5.05 5.00 -22.98
C ARG A 43 -5.54 5.88 -21.83
N PRO A 44 -5.90 7.15 -22.07
CA PRO A 44 -6.19 8.10 -20.99
C PRO A 44 -7.35 7.63 -20.11
N VAL A 45 -8.32 6.94 -20.72
CA VAL A 45 -9.46 6.38 -19.97
C VAL A 45 -9.01 5.33 -18.94
N LEU A 46 -8.11 4.41 -19.32
CA LEU A 46 -7.59 3.40 -18.40
C LEU A 46 -6.72 4.03 -17.31
N PHE A 47 -5.94 5.04 -17.65
CA PHE A 47 -5.13 5.76 -16.67
C PHE A 47 -6.01 6.48 -15.64
N VAL A 48 -7.00 7.25 -16.10
CA VAL A 48 -7.93 7.97 -15.22
C VAL A 48 -8.74 7.01 -14.36
N SER A 49 -9.24 5.91 -14.93
CA SER A 49 -9.98 4.91 -14.17
C SER A 49 -9.12 4.22 -13.11
N SER A 50 -7.86 3.91 -13.41
CA SER A 50 -6.92 3.35 -12.44
C SER A 50 -6.64 4.32 -11.29
N CYS A 51 -6.41 5.61 -11.60
CA CYS A 51 -6.25 6.65 -10.58
C CYS A 51 -7.51 6.80 -9.71
N ALA A 52 -8.69 6.79 -10.32
CA ALA A 52 -9.95 6.86 -9.59
C ALA A 52 -10.13 5.66 -8.65
N LEU A 53 -9.84 4.44 -9.11
CA LEU A 53 -9.88 3.24 -8.28
C LEU A 53 -8.91 3.31 -7.10
N LEU A 54 -7.71 3.79 -7.31
CA LEU A 54 -6.74 4.00 -6.23
C LEU A 54 -7.25 4.98 -5.18
N VAL A 55 -7.79 6.13 -5.62
CA VAL A 55 -8.36 7.13 -4.71
C VAL A 55 -9.53 6.54 -3.92
N LEU A 56 -10.44 5.84 -4.59
CA LEU A 56 -11.58 5.18 -3.94
C LEU A 56 -11.12 4.12 -2.92
N GLY A 57 -10.09 3.34 -3.24
CA GLY A 57 -9.49 2.37 -2.33
C GLY A 57 -8.90 3.02 -1.07
N TYR A 58 -8.23 4.16 -1.22
CA TYR A 58 -7.73 4.91 -0.09
C TYR A 58 -8.84 5.54 0.76
N LEU A 59 -9.86 6.10 0.13
CA LEU A 59 -11.04 6.62 0.83
C LEU A 59 -11.76 5.52 1.62
N TRP A 60 -11.92 4.35 1.00
CA TRP A 60 -12.49 3.17 1.67
C TRP A 60 -11.66 2.75 2.88
N SER A 61 -10.33 2.67 2.73
CA SER A 61 -9.41 2.33 3.82
C SER A 61 -9.47 3.34 4.96
N ALA A 62 -9.56 4.63 4.65
CA ALA A 62 -9.73 5.69 5.64
C ALA A 62 -11.05 5.53 6.43
N THR A 63 -12.16 5.26 5.73
CA THR A 63 -13.47 5.04 6.39
C THR A 63 -13.48 3.79 7.26
N LEU A 64 -12.84 2.71 6.80
CA LEU A 64 -12.68 1.48 7.57
C LEU A 64 -11.88 1.74 8.85
N TRP A 65 -10.75 2.44 8.75
CA TRP A 65 -9.97 2.82 9.91
C TRP A 65 -10.78 3.65 10.91
N GLY A 66 -11.56 4.64 10.45
CA GLY A 66 -12.41 5.45 11.30
C GLY A 66 -13.52 4.64 12.01
N ARG A 67 -14.05 3.60 11.35
CA ARG A 67 -14.98 2.65 11.98
C ARG A 67 -14.28 1.83 13.06
N LEU A 68 -13.11 1.29 12.77
CA LEU A 68 -12.31 0.52 13.73
C LEU A 68 -11.93 1.35 14.95
N VAL A 69 -11.59 2.63 14.77
CA VAL A 69 -11.34 3.56 15.88
C VAL A 69 -12.55 3.65 16.80
N ARG A 70 -13.74 3.84 16.23
CA ARG A 70 -14.99 3.92 17.00
C ARG A 70 -15.29 2.59 17.71
N ASP A 71 -15.14 1.46 17.02
CA ASP A 71 -15.46 0.13 17.55
C ASP A 71 -14.49 -0.30 18.67
N LEU A 72 -13.27 0.26 18.67
CA LEU A 72 -12.30 0.14 19.75
C LEU A 72 -12.49 1.16 20.89
N GLY A 73 -13.64 1.84 20.94
CA GLY A 73 -13.98 2.78 22.00
C GLY A 73 -13.44 4.20 21.83
N GLY A 74 -12.93 4.54 20.64
CA GLY A 74 -12.54 5.91 20.30
C GLY A 74 -13.72 6.80 19.95
N PRO A 75 -13.51 8.13 19.86
CA PRO A 75 -14.55 9.08 19.48
C PRO A 75 -14.96 8.91 18.02
N ARG A 76 -16.18 9.33 17.68
CA ARG A 76 -16.63 9.42 16.30
C ARG A 76 -15.97 10.62 15.62
N LEU A 77 -15.06 10.34 14.71
CA LEU A 77 -14.44 11.38 13.89
C LEU A 77 -15.34 11.73 12.70
N PRO A 78 -15.46 13.02 12.33
CA PRO A 78 -16.06 13.43 11.08
C PRO A 78 -15.35 12.78 9.88
N ALA A 79 -16.09 12.47 8.82
CA ALA A 79 -15.51 11.79 7.65
C ALA A 79 -14.30 12.53 7.07
N TRP A 80 -14.37 13.85 6.96
CA TRP A 80 -13.26 14.67 6.47
C TRP A 80 -12.02 14.56 7.35
N THR A 81 -12.18 14.64 8.68
CA THR A 81 -11.09 14.48 9.64
C THR A 81 -10.46 13.10 9.53
N THR A 82 -11.28 12.06 9.44
CA THR A 82 -10.83 10.68 9.25
C THR A 82 -9.98 10.52 7.99
N VAL A 83 -10.46 11.03 6.86
CA VAL A 83 -9.75 10.99 5.58
C VAL A 83 -8.44 11.79 5.68
N ARG A 84 -8.49 13.01 6.22
CA ARG A 84 -7.30 13.86 6.37
C ARG A 84 -6.22 13.20 7.22
N VAL A 85 -6.58 12.69 8.40
CA VAL A 85 -5.64 12.02 9.31
C VAL A 85 -5.02 10.80 8.65
N PHE A 86 -5.86 9.97 8.01
CA PHE A 86 -5.40 8.75 7.35
C PHE A 86 -4.50 9.04 6.16
N MET A 87 -4.87 9.97 5.29
CA MET A 87 -4.09 10.34 4.09
C MET A 87 -2.74 10.95 4.46
N VAL A 88 -2.73 11.91 5.40
CA VAL A 88 -1.47 12.54 5.83
C VAL A 88 -0.55 11.53 6.50
N ALA A 89 -1.09 10.63 7.35
CA ALA A 89 -0.29 9.57 7.97
C ALA A 89 0.31 8.61 6.94
N ASN A 90 -0.41 8.32 5.84
CA ASN A 90 0.10 7.46 4.77
C ASN A 90 1.31 8.06 4.04
N LEU A 91 1.53 9.37 4.05
CA LEU A 91 2.76 9.97 3.54
C LEU A 91 4.00 9.50 4.30
N GLY A 92 3.84 9.11 5.56
CA GLY A 92 4.91 8.50 6.37
C GLY A 92 5.47 7.19 5.79
N ARG A 93 4.77 6.54 4.88
CA ARG A 93 5.22 5.34 4.14
C ARG A 93 6.46 5.61 3.28
N TYR A 94 6.60 6.84 2.77
CA TYR A 94 7.72 7.24 1.91
C TYR A 94 8.96 7.66 2.72
N VAL A 95 8.82 7.78 4.04
CA VAL A 95 9.95 8.05 4.93
C VAL A 95 10.63 6.73 5.30
N PRO A 96 11.97 6.59 5.11
CA PRO A 96 12.68 5.37 5.46
C PRO A 96 12.45 4.96 6.92
N GLY A 97 12.01 3.69 7.12
CA GLY A 97 11.78 3.15 8.47
C GLY A 97 10.30 2.94 8.81
N LYS A 98 9.56 2.21 8.05
CA LYS A 98 8.13 1.69 8.16
C LYS A 98 7.27 2.11 9.39
N ILE A 99 7.89 2.67 10.43
CA ILE A 99 7.27 3.09 11.70
C ILE A 99 6.53 4.43 11.54
N TRP A 100 6.97 5.27 10.60
CA TRP A 100 6.49 6.64 10.49
C TRP A 100 5.02 6.75 10.11
N GLN A 101 4.50 5.80 9.34
CA GLN A 101 3.08 5.76 9.00
C GLN A 101 2.23 5.54 10.26
N ILE A 102 2.59 4.55 11.08
CA ILE A 102 1.83 4.21 12.30
C ILE A 102 2.01 5.29 13.34
N ALA A 103 3.24 5.79 13.53
CA ALA A 103 3.53 6.87 14.47
C ALA A 103 2.82 8.18 14.06
N GLY A 104 2.82 8.51 12.77
CA GLY A 104 2.11 9.65 12.22
C GLY A 104 0.60 9.54 12.42
N LEU A 105 0.03 8.34 12.20
CA LEU A 105 -1.39 8.09 12.42
C LEU A 105 -1.75 8.26 13.90
N ALA A 106 -0.98 7.67 14.80
CA ALA A 106 -1.19 7.82 16.27
C ALA A 106 -1.06 9.28 16.72
N TYR A 107 -0.07 9.99 16.20
CA TYR A 107 0.15 11.41 16.53
C TYR A 107 -0.99 12.30 16.04
N LEU A 108 -1.38 12.17 14.78
CA LEU A 108 -2.45 12.99 14.21
C LEU A 108 -3.81 12.66 14.84
N ALA A 109 -4.10 11.37 15.06
CA ALA A 109 -5.32 10.93 15.73
C ALA A 109 -5.42 11.46 17.17
N LYS A 110 -4.29 11.51 17.91
CA LYS A 110 -4.25 12.08 19.25
C LYS A 110 -4.66 13.56 19.27
N ARG A 111 -4.31 14.32 18.25
CA ARG A 111 -4.72 15.73 18.12
C ARG A 111 -6.23 15.90 17.92
N GLU A 112 -6.89 14.88 17.42
CA GLU A 112 -8.35 14.82 17.22
C GLU A 112 -9.07 14.11 18.39
N GLY A 113 -8.38 13.92 19.52
CA GLY A 113 -8.95 13.34 20.75
C GLY A 113 -8.99 11.80 20.78
N VAL A 114 -8.37 11.13 19.82
CA VAL A 114 -8.27 9.65 19.81
C VAL A 114 -7.05 9.22 20.63
N GLN A 115 -7.21 8.24 21.53
CA GLN A 115 -6.07 7.65 22.22
C GLN A 115 -5.11 6.98 21.21
N ALA A 116 -3.80 7.18 21.40
CA ALA A 116 -2.78 6.64 20.52
C ALA A 116 -2.85 5.10 20.39
N SER A 117 -3.15 4.40 21.48
CA SER A 117 -3.34 2.94 21.51
C SER A 117 -4.51 2.49 20.63
N VAL A 118 -5.64 3.21 20.68
CA VAL A 118 -6.82 2.95 19.84
C VAL A 118 -6.51 3.19 18.37
N ALA A 119 -5.87 4.33 18.05
CA ALA A 119 -5.49 4.65 16.68
C ALA A 119 -4.53 3.62 16.08
N THR A 120 -3.53 3.19 16.85
CA THR A 120 -2.55 2.17 16.47
C THR A 120 -3.21 0.79 16.33
N GLY A 121 -4.04 0.41 17.32
CA GLY A 121 -4.78 -0.85 17.27
C GLY A 121 -5.68 -0.94 16.04
N ALA A 122 -6.43 0.12 15.73
CA ALA A 122 -7.25 0.21 14.53
C ALA A 122 -6.42 0.08 13.24
N ALA A 123 -5.21 0.67 13.21
CA ALA A 123 -4.32 0.55 12.06
C ALA A 123 -3.79 -0.88 11.86
N ILE A 124 -3.40 -1.55 12.94
CA ILE A 124 -2.92 -2.95 12.90
C ILE A 124 -4.04 -3.89 12.47
N LEU A 125 -5.24 -3.73 13.04
CA LEU A 125 -6.41 -4.53 12.66
C LEU A 125 -6.77 -4.30 11.19
N GLY A 126 -6.76 -3.05 10.73
CA GLY A 126 -7.00 -2.72 9.33
C GLY A 126 -6.01 -3.39 8.39
N GLN A 127 -4.72 -3.42 8.75
CA GLN A 127 -3.69 -4.13 7.99
C GLN A 127 -3.94 -5.65 7.99
N GLY A 128 -4.32 -6.23 9.12
CA GLY A 128 -4.66 -7.65 9.22
C GLY A 128 -5.83 -8.02 8.31
N ILE A 129 -6.90 -7.22 8.33
CA ILE A 129 -8.07 -7.41 7.45
C ILE A 129 -7.66 -7.31 5.97
N ALA A 130 -6.85 -6.31 5.61
CA ALA A 130 -6.37 -6.15 4.24
C ALA A 130 -5.53 -7.34 3.78
N LEU A 131 -4.66 -7.87 4.65
CA LEU A 131 -3.85 -9.05 4.36
C LEU A 131 -4.72 -10.30 4.15
N LEU A 132 -5.69 -10.53 5.03
CA LEU A 132 -6.63 -11.64 4.89
C LEU A 132 -7.43 -11.53 3.59
N ALA A 133 -7.93 -10.35 3.26
CA ALA A 133 -8.63 -10.10 2.00
C ALA A 133 -7.73 -10.38 0.78
N ALA A 134 -6.47 -9.96 0.82
CA ALA A 134 -5.51 -10.22 -0.25
C ALA A 134 -5.24 -11.71 -0.43
N VAL A 135 -5.12 -12.48 0.67
CA VAL A 135 -4.95 -13.93 0.63
C VAL A 135 -6.18 -14.59 0.01
N LEU A 136 -7.38 -14.22 0.44
CA LEU A 136 -8.62 -14.79 -0.09
C LEU A 136 -8.79 -14.51 -1.59
N VAL A 137 -8.50 -13.28 -2.02
CA VAL A 137 -8.53 -12.90 -3.44
C VAL A 137 -7.47 -13.69 -4.22
N GLY A 138 -6.26 -13.84 -3.66
CA GLY A 138 -5.18 -14.61 -4.28
C GLY A 138 -5.55 -16.07 -4.46
N ILE A 139 -6.13 -16.70 -3.45
CA ILE A 139 -6.63 -18.08 -3.53
C ILE A 139 -7.74 -18.17 -4.59
N GLY A 140 -8.71 -17.27 -4.58
CA GLY A 140 -9.78 -17.24 -5.59
C GLY A 140 -9.25 -17.08 -7.01
N ALA A 141 -8.24 -16.23 -7.21
CA ALA A 141 -7.58 -16.04 -8.49
C ALA A 141 -6.86 -17.31 -8.99
N LEU A 142 -6.22 -18.08 -8.08
CA LEU A 142 -5.58 -19.35 -8.42
C LEU A 142 -6.59 -20.39 -8.91
N PHE A 143 -7.76 -20.50 -8.27
CA PHE A 143 -8.83 -21.39 -8.72
C PHE A 143 -9.41 -20.94 -10.07
N GLY A 144 -9.65 -19.64 -10.24
CA GLY A 144 -10.14 -19.08 -11.51
C GLY A 144 -9.11 -19.22 -12.65
N ALA A 145 -7.83 -19.06 -12.36
CA ALA A 145 -6.77 -19.26 -13.34
C ALA A 145 -6.71 -20.72 -13.83
N ASN A 146 -6.85 -21.69 -12.92
CA ASN A 146 -6.87 -23.11 -13.30
C ASN A 146 -7.99 -23.44 -14.30
N GLU A 147 -9.17 -22.84 -14.11
CA GLU A 147 -10.30 -23.03 -15.02
C GLU A 147 -10.06 -22.39 -16.40
N LEU A 148 -9.46 -21.19 -16.41
CA LEU A 148 -9.06 -20.52 -17.64
C LEU A 148 -7.98 -21.29 -18.41
N TRP A 149 -6.98 -21.84 -17.74
CA TRP A 149 -5.94 -22.66 -18.35
C TRP A 149 -6.51 -23.95 -18.96
N ARG A 150 -7.49 -24.58 -18.31
CA ARG A 150 -8.21 -25.73 -18.85
C ARG A 150 -8.99 -25.40 -20.12
N GLN A 151 -9.64 -24.23 -20.18
CA GLN A 151 -10.40 -23.77 -21.35
C GLN A 151 -9.51 -23.38 -22.54
N ILE A 152 -8.31 -22.86 -22.28
CA ILE A 152 -7.35 -22.44 -23.33
C ILE A 152 -6.58 -23.65 -23.91
N GLY A 153 -6.72 -24.85 -23.33
CA GLY A 153 -6.13 -26.07 -23.90
C GLY A 153 -4.62 -26.21 -23.69
N TRP A 154 -4.03 -25.53 -22.74
CA TRP A 154 -2.59 -25.62 -22.40
C TRP A 154 -2.30 -26.70 -21.35
N GLY A 155 -3.14 -27.70 -21.24
CA GLY A 155 -3.05 -28.82 -20.28
C GLY A 155 -2.91 -30.18 -20.99
N GLY A 156 -2.03 -30.28 -21.95
CA GLY A 156 -1.69 -31.53 -22.64
C GLY A 156 -0.19 -31.71 -22.76
#